data_420cb51f153a93897f44e457e8f84849
#
_entry.id   420cb51f153a93897f44e457e8f84849
#
_cell.length_a   1.000
_cell.length_b   1.000
_cell.length_c   1.000
_cell.angle_alpha   90.00
_cell.angle_beta   90.00
_cell.angle_gamma   90.00
#
_symmetry.space_group_name_H-M   'P 1'
#
loop_
_entity.id
_entity.type
_entity.pdbx_description
1 polymer ?
#
loop_
_entity_poly.entity_id
_entity_poly.type
_entity_poly.pdbx_seq_one_letter_code
_entity_poly.pdbx_strand_id
1 'polypeptide(L)'
;IGMDFKYDVIVIGAGHAGCEAAAAAANLGSKTCLITMDMNKIGQMSCNPAVGGIAKGQIVREIDALGGYMGIVTDRTAIQFRMLNQSKGPAMWSPRSQSDRARFIECWRGILENLPNLYIWQDTVRELLLDGNTVCGVKTDMGVEFHAKSVVLTNGTFLNGLMHIGRTQIRGGRIAEPAATGLTEQLVSLGIKSERMKTGTPVRIDARSVHFDEMAEQPGENDFHKFSYMDTSHRILNQLSCWTTFTNEACHAVLREGLPDSPLYNGQIQSIGPRYCPSIETKIVTFADKPQHQLFLEQEGET
;
A
#
# COMPACT_ATOMS: atom_id res chain seq x y z
N ILE A 1 -5.25 37.36 10.59
CA ILE A 1 -4.19 36.80 9.70
C ILE A 1 -4.92 35.78 8.87
N GLY A 2 -5.25 36.12 7.60
CA GLY A 2 -5.86 35.17 6.67
C GLY A 2 -4.87 34.07 6.32
N MET A 3 -5.23 32.80 6.56
CA MET A 3 -4.46 31.69 6.02
C MET A 3 -4.58 31.68 4.50
N ASP A 4 -3.47 31.65 3.80
CA ASP A 4 -3.45 31.51 2.34
C ASP A 4 -3.38 30.03 1.98
N PHE A 5 -4.54 29.45 1.63
CA PHE A 5 -4.65 28.05 1.19
C PHE A 5 -4.42 27.90 -0.32
N LYS A 6 -3.43 28.63 -0.88
CA LYS A 6 -3.07 28.56 -2.30
C LYS A 6 -1.77 27.81 -2.51
N TYR A 7 -1.83 26.83 -3.40
CA TYR A 7 -0.73 25.93 -3.74
C TYR A 7 -0.59 25.79 -5.26
N ASP A 8 0.51 25.23 -5.71
CA ASP A 8 0.66 24.80 -7.10
C ASP A 8 0.05 23.42 -7.30
N VAL A 9 0.30 22.52 -6.36
CA VAL A 9 -0.16 21.12 -6.40
C VAL A 9 -0.79 20.73 -5.06
N ILE A 10 -1.94 20.08 -5.12
CA ILE A 10 -2.55 19.39 -3.98
C ILE A 10 -2.49 17.89 -4.25
N VAL A 11 -1.99 17.13 -3.28
CA VAL A 11 -2.00 15.66 -3.29
C VAL A 11 -2.96 15.17 -2.24
N ILE A 12 -3.89 14.29 -2.61
CA ILE A 12 -4.91 13.73 -1.72
C ILE A 12 -4.55 12.31 -1.36
N GLY A 13 -4.37 12.06 -0.06
CA GLY A 13 -3.99 10.77 0.48
C GLY A 13 -2.48 10.61 0.62
N ALA A 14 -2.03 10.19 1.81
CA ALA A 14 -0.62 9.99 2.13
C ALA A 14 -0.25 8.48 2.26
N GLY A 15 -0.80 7.66 1.38
CA GLY A 15 -0.29 6.32 1.11
C GLY A 15 0.99 6.38 0.29
N HIS A 16 1.52 5.25 -0.15
CA HIS A 16 2.80 5.19 -0.89
C HIS A 16 2.80 6.08 -2.13
N ALA A 17 1.74 6.05 -2.92
CA ALA A 17 1.62 6.88 -4.11
C ALA A 17 1.57 8.38 -3.79
N GLY A 18 0.82 8.75 -2.74
CA GLY A 18 0.70 10.13 -2.31
C GLY A 18 1.99 10.69 -1.71
N CYS A 19 2.72 9.90 -0.94
CA CYS A 19 4.03 10.28 -0.42
C CYS A 19 5.01 10.58 -1.56
N GLU A 20 5.09 9.71 -2.57
CA GLU A 20 5.96 9.93 -3.73
C GLU A 20 5.51 11.12 -4.58
N ALA A 21 4.22 11.27 -4.84
CA ALA A 21 3.70 12.40 -5.62
C ALA A 21 3.98 13.75 -4.94
N ALA A 22 3.75 13.82 -3.63
CA ALA A 22 3.98 15.04 -2.85
C ALA A 22 5.48 15.39 -2.79
N ALA A 23 6.33 14.40 -2.54
CA ALA A 23 7.78 14.59 -2.53
C ALA A 23 8.30 15.04 -3.90
N ALA A 24 7.85 14.40 -4.97
CA ALA A 24 8.26 14.76 -6.34
C ALA A 24 7.86 16.21 -6.69
N ALA A 25 6.61 16.59 -6.43
CA ALA A 25 6.14 17.94 -6.70
C ALA A 25 6.92 19.00 -5.90
N ALA A 26 7.16 18.75 -4.61
CA ALA A 26 7.92 19.66 -3.75
C ALA A 26 9.39 19.78 -4.19
N ASN A 27 10.03 18.67 -4.53
CA ASN A 27 11.42 18.66 -5.01
C ASN A 27 11.59 19.36 -6.36
N LEU A 28 10.56 19.37 -7.19
CA LEU A 28 10.53 20.15 -8.45
C LEU A 28 10.27 21.65 -8.23
N GLY A 29 10.13 22.09 -6.98
CA GLY A 29 9.96 23.49 -6.63
C GLY A 29 8.50 23.96 -6.53
N SER A 30 7.52 23.07 -6.70
CA SER A 30 6.12 23.43 -6.56
C SER A 30 5.72 23.57 -5.09
N LYS A 31 5.01 24.65 -4.75
CA LYS A 31 4.35 24.78 -3.45
C LYS A 31 3.24 23.73 -3.36
N THR A 32 3.46 22.67 -2.57
CA THR A 32 2.65 21.47 -2.56
C THR A 32 1.94 21.29 -1.21
N CYS A 33 0.67 20.93 -1.21
CA CYS A 33 -0.07 20.52 -0.03
C CYS A 33 -0.45 19.04 -0.14
N LEU A 34 -0.06 18.28 0.87
CA LEU A 34 -0.49 16.88 1.06
C LEU A 34 -1.62 16.85 2.09
N ILE A 35 -2.80 16.41 1.67
CA ILE A 35 -3.96 16.29 2.55
C ILE A 35 -4.21 14.82 2.86
N THR A 36 -4.19 14.47 4.14
CA THR A 36 -4.39 13.09 4.61
C THR A 36 -5.35 13.04 5.78
N MET A 37 -6.12 11.97 5.89
CA MET A 37 -7.09 11.76 6.98
C MET A 37 -6.42 11.61 8.35
N ASP A 38 -5.23 11.00 8.38
CA ASP A 38 -4.47 10.77 9.61
C ASP A 38 -2.97 10.84 9.36
N MET A 39 -2.31 11.84 9.94
CA MET A 39 -0.87 12.01 9.81
C MET A 39 -0.05 10.88 10.46
N ASN A 40 -0.63 10.13 11.40
CA ASN A 40 0.02 8.98 12.02
C ASN A 40 -0.02 7.73 11.12
N LYS A 41 -0.67 7.81 9.97
CA LYS A 41 -0.82 6.73 8.99
C LYS A 41 -0.12 7.02 7.67
N ILE A 42 0.73 8.04 7.62
CA ILE A 42 1.53 8.38 6.42
C ILE A 42 2.40 7.17 6.03
N GLY A 43 2.28 6.74 4.76
CA GLY A 43 3.03 5.62 4.23
C GLY A 43 2.67 4.25 4.82
N GLN A 44 1.57 4.12 5.55
CA GLN A 44 1.21 2.87 6.22
C GLN A 44 1.08 1.71 5.24
N MET A 45 1.76 0.61 5.56
CA MET A 45 1.67 -0.65 4.84
C MET A 45 0.40 -1.42 5.27
N SER A 46 -0.64 -1.36 4.44
CA SER A 46 -1.99 -1.83 4.83
C SER A 46 -2.16 -3.34 4.69
N CYS A 47 -1.53 -3.96 3.70
CA CYS A 47 -1.65 -5.40 3.45
C CYS A 47 -0.63 -6.18 4.28
N ASN A 48 0.62 -6.20 3.87
CA ASN A 48 1.75 -6.71 4.62
C ASN A 48 2.92 -5.71 4.56
N PRO A 49 3.84 -5.70 5.52
CA PRO A 49 4.95 -4.75 5.54
C PRO A 49 6.09 -5.17 4.61
N ALA A 50 5.77 -5.37 3.33
CA ALA A 50 6.73 -5.76 2.31
C ALA A 50 6.71 -4.81 1.11
N VAL A 51 7.89 -4.59 0.54
CA VAL A 51 8.11 -3.77 -0.66
C VAL A 51 8.77 -4.63 -1.74
N GLY A 52 8.33 -4.45 -2.99
CA GLY A 52 8.89 -5.14 -4.13
C GLY A 52 8.29 -6.52 -4.36
N GLY A 53 9.13 -7.48 -4.73
CA GLY A 53 8.72 -8.79 -5.19
C GLY A 53 8.53 -8.85 -6.70
N ILE A 54 8.00 -9.98 -7.19
CA ILE A 54 7.85 -10.24 -8.62
C ILE A 54 7.01 -9.15 -9.30
N ALA A 55 7.53 -8.59 -10.38
CA ALA A 55 6.96 -7.50 -11.17
C ALA A 55 6.80 -6.16 -10.44
N LYS A 56 7.25 -6.04 -9.20
CA LYS A 56 7.12 -4.82 -8.37
C LYS A 56 8.48 -4.26 -7.95
N GLY A 57 9.46 -5.11 -7.66
CA GLY A 57 10.78 -4.67 -7.23
C GLY A 57 11.50 -3.80 -8.26
N GLN A 58 11.32 -4.12 -9.54
CA GLN A 58 11.84 -3.33 -10.66
C GLN A 58 11.24 -1.92 -10.68
N ILE A 59 9.94 -1.80 -10.45
CA ILE A 59 9.25 -0.50 -10.42
C ILE A 59 9.78 0.37 -9.27
N VAL A 60 10.05 -0.20 -8.10
CA VAL A 60 10.64 0.53 -6.97
C VAL A 60 12.01 1.10 -7.34
N ARG A 61 12.82 0.33 -8.06
CA ARG A 61 14.13 0.80 -8.56
C ARG A 61 14.01 1.88 -9.62
N GLU A 62 13.00 1.81 -10.48
CA GLU A 62 12.71 2.87 -11.46
C GLU A 62 12.29 4.17 -10.76
N ILE A 63 11.45 4.09 -9.73
CA ILE A 63 11.05 5.23 -8.90
C ILE A 63 12.29 5.85 -8.23
N ASP A 64 13.17 5.05 -7.66
CA ASP A 64 14.42 5.52 -7.05
C ASP A 64 15.32 6.24 -8.06
N ALA A 65 15.48 5.68 -9.26
CA ALA A 65 16.25 6.28 -10.34
C ALA A 65 15.70 7.65 -10.79
N LEU A 66 14.40 7.88 -10.62
CA LEU A 66 13.74 9.16 -10.87
C LEU A 66 13.80 10.13 -9.67
N GLY A 67 14.45 9.76 -8.59
CA GLY A 67 14.59 10.58 -7.39
C GLY A 67 13.51 10.36 -6.32
N GLY A 68 12.74 9.27 -6.40
CA GLY A 68 11.76 8.90 -5.38
C GLY A 68 12.40 8.37 -4.09
N TYR A 69 11.59 8.21 -3.06
CA TYR A 69 12.04 7.85 -1.71
C TYR A 69 11.70 6.43 -1.30
N MET A 70 10.83 5.73 -2.04
CA MET A 70 10.36 4.39 -1.66
C MET A 70 11.51 3.40 -1.43
N GLY A 71 12.52 3.41 -2.29
CA GLY A 71 13.73 2.59 -2.13
C GLY A 71 14.53 2.96 -0.88
N ILE A 72 14.73 4.24 -0.64
CA ILE A 72 15.46 4.77 0.53
C ILE A 72 14.75 4.36 1.83
N VAL A 73 13.45 4.61 1.92
CA VAL A 73 12.65 4.27 3.12
C VAL A 73 12.66 2.76 3.37
N THR A 74 12.52 1.97 2.30
CA THR A 74 12.59 0.51 2.38
C THR A 74 13.93 0.03 2.92
N ASP A 75 15.03 0.53 2.40
CA ASP A 75 16.38 0.14 2.86
C ASP A 75 16.63 0.53 4.32
N ARG A 76 16.13 1.70 4.74
CA ARG A 76 16.28 2.19 6.13
C ARG A 76 15.47 1.40 7.15
N THR A 77 14.38 0.77 6.73
CA THR A 77 13.42 0.10 7.61
C THR A 77 13.32 -1.41 7.39
N ALA A 78 14.14 -1.93 6.49
CA ALA A 78 14.18 -3.36 6.17
C ALA A 78 14.51 -4.21 7.40
N ILE A 79 13.81 -5.34 7.55
CA ILE A 79 14.09 -6.39 8.52
C ILE A 79 14.48 -7.71 7.84
N GLN A 80 14.14 -7.87 6.56
CA GLN A 80 14.61 -8.98 5.74
C GLN A 80 14.68 -8.53 4.27
N PHE A 81 15.67 -9.06 3.55
CA PHE A 81 15.82 -8.88 2.11
C PHE A 81 15.99 -10.22 1.40
N ARG A 82 15.35 -10.34 0.23
CA ARG A 82 15.53 -11.47 -0.69
C ARG A 82 15.47 -10.98 -2.14
N MET A 83 16.31 -11.58 -2.98
CA MET A 83 16.24 -11.42 -4.44
C MET A 83 15.45 -12.59 -5.03
N LEU A 84 14.23 -12.34 -5.48
CA LEU A 84 13.38 -13.35 -6.10
C LEU A 84 13.73 -13.56 -7.57
N ASN A 85 13.38 -14.74 -8.10
CA ASN A 85 13.58 -15.10 -9.52
C ASN A 85 15.06 -15.15 -9.97
N GLN A 86 16.02 -15.37 -9.11
CA GLN A 86 17.43 -15.44 -9.48
C GLN A 86 17.71 -16.50 -10.56
N SER A 87 17.01 -17.63 -10.52
CA SER A 87 17.16 -18.70 -11.52
C SER A 87 16.63 -18.33 -12.92
N LYS A 88 15.89 -17.21 -13.05
CA LYS A 88 15.31 -16.75 -14.31
C LYS A 88 16.21 -15.77 -15.10
N GLY A 89 17.36 -15.43 -14.52
CA GLY A 89 18.31 -14.47 -15.09
C GLY A 89 18.10 -13.03 -14.61
N PRO A 90 19.13 -12.17 -14.79
CA PRO A 90 19.17 -10.82 -14.19
C PRO A 90 17.98 -9.91 -14.54
N ALA A 91 17.45 -10.01 -15.75
CA ALA A 91 16.28 -9.22 -16.17
C ALA A 91 15.01 -9.54 -15.38
N MET A 92 14.94 -10.72 -14.77
CA MET A 92 13.81 -11.18 -13.97
C MET A 92 14.05 -11.08 -12.46
N TRP A 93 15.23 -10.66 -12.04
CA TRP A 93 15.55 -10.49 -10.63
C TRP A 93 14.62 -9.45 -10.02
N SER A 94 13.96 -9.86 -8.96
CA SER A 94 12.91 -9.08 -8.31
C SER A 94 13.25 -8.88 -6.85
N PRO A 95 13.82 -7.73 -6.47
CA PRO A 95 14.14 -7.47 -5.07
C PRO A 95 12.87 -7.36 -4.24
N ARG A 96 12.89 -7.95 -3.05
CA ARG A 96 11.82 -7.89 -2.07
C ARG A 96 12.41 -7.65 -0.69
N SER A 97 11.84 -6.73 0.03
CA SER A 97 12.19 -6.44 1.42
C SER A 97 10.96 -6.51 2.31
N GLN A 98 11.12 -7.18 3.45
CA GLN A 98 10.21 -7.05 4.58
C GLN A 98 10.68 -5.86 5.41
N SER A 99 9.76 -4.97 5.79
CA SER A 99 10.07 -3.77 6.57
C SER A 99 9.45 -3.83 7.96
N ASP A 100 10.07 -3.14 8.91
CA ASP A 100 9.41 -2.79 10.16
C ASP A 100 8.32 -1.76 9.88
N ARG A 101 7.08 -2.13 10.14
CA ARG A 101 5.89 -1.36 9.78
C ARG A 101 5.83 -0.01 10.48
N ALA A 102 6.19 0.06 11.74
CA ALA A 102 6.18 1.30 12.51
C ALA A 102 7.29 2.25 12.06
N ARG A 103 8.50 1.73 11.89
CA ARG A 103 9.64 2.50 11.40
C ARG A 103 9.44 3.01 9.97
N PHE A 104 8.73 2.26 9.13
CA PHE A 104 8.41 2.69 7.76
C PHE A 104 7.55 3.96 7.75
N ILE A 105 6.53 4.01 8.61
CA ILE A 105 5.68 5.20 8.80
C ILE A 105 6.51 6.37 9.30
N GLU A 106 7.30 6.16 10.35
CA GLU A 106 8.15 7.19 10.95
C GLU A 106 9.15 7.76 9.95
N CYS A 107 9.80 6.88 9.18
CA CYS A 107 10.78 7.28 8.17
C CYS A 107 10.15 8.13 7.07
N TRP A 108 9.01 7.71 6.50
CA TRP A 108 8.28 8.49 5.51
C TRP A 108 7.85 9.85 6.05
N ARG A 109 7.24 9.87 7.21
CA ARG A 109 6.79 11.09 7.85
C ARG A 109 7.94 12.05 8.09
N GLY A 110 9.05 11.56 8.61
CA GLY A 110 10.25 12.36 8.84
C GLY A 110 10.81 12.98 7.54
N ILE A 111 10.79 12.26 6.44
CA ILE A 111 11.19 12.80 5.13
C ILE A 111 10.24 13.91 4.69
N LEU A 112 8.94 13.66 4.69
CA LEU A 112 7.95 14.60 4.17
C LEU A 112 7.88 15.91 4.99
N GLU A 113 7.95 15.81 6.32
CA GLU A 113 7.92 16.99 7.20
C GLU A 113 9.15 17.87 7.04
N ASN A 114 10.25 17.35 6.52
CA ASN A 114 11.50 18.12 6.31
C ASN A 114 11.71 18.54 4.85
N LEU A 115 10.82 18.23 3.93
CA LEU A 115 10.94 18.69 2.54
C LEU A 115 10.53 20.17 2.41
N PRO A 116 11.40 21.03 1.83
CA PRO A 116 10.99 22.36 1.43
C PRO A 116 9.81 22.33 0.48
N ASN A 117 8.97 23.36 0.53
CA ASN A 117 7.78 23.52 -0.33
C ASN A 117 6.65 22.49 -0.09
N LEU A 118 6.79 21.57 0.87
CA LEU A 118 5.74 20.63 1.21
C LEU A 118 5.04 21.01 2.51
N TYR A 119 3.72 21.10 2.45
CA TYR A 119 2.84 21.40 3.56
C TYR A 119 1.90 20.22 3.75
N ILE A 120 1.64 19.82 5.00
CA ILE A 120 0.78 18.68 5.33
C ILE A 120 -0.44 19.21 6.09
N TRP A 121 -1.62 18.76 5.69
CA TRP A 121 -2.88 19.08 6.33
C TRP A 121 -3.66 17.80 6.65
N GLN A 122 -4.15 17.70 7.89
CA GLN A 122 -4.93 16.53 8.31
C GLN A 122 -6.42 16.81 8.16
N ASP A 123 -7.02 16.23 7.15
CA ASP A 123 -8.45 16.33 6.84
C ASP A 123 -8.82 15.30 5.75
N THR A 124 -10.12 15.17 5.46
CA THR A 124 -10.63 14.36 4.36
C THR A 124 -11.14 15.24 3.23
N VAL A 125 -10.64 15.04 2.02
CA VAL A 125 -11.16 15.71 0.83
C VAL A 125 -12.43 15.01 0.37
N ARG A 126 -13.51 15.78 0.18
CA ARG A 126 -14.82 15.27 -0.25
C ARG A 126 -15.23 15.69 -1.66
N GLU A 127 -14.70 16.80 -2.16
CA GLU A 127 -15.03 17.28 -3.49
C GLU A 127 -13.89 18.07 -4.15
N LEU A 128 -13.89 18.10 -5.47
CA LEU A 128 -13.05 18.97 -6.28
C LEU A 128 -13.76 20.31 -6.50
N LEU A 129 -13.01 21.40 -6.41
CA LEU A 129 -13.46 22.72 -6.83
C LEU A 129 -13.20 22.88 -8.33
N LEU A 130 -14.22 23.29 -9.09
CA LEU A 130 -14.17 23.41 -10.53
C LEU A 130 -14.52 24.84 -10.95
N ASP A 131 -13.79 25.33 -11.95
CA ASP A 131 -14.15 26.52 -12.75
C ASP A 131 -14.41 26.03 -14.18
N GLY A 132 -15.68 25.89 -14.53
CA GLY A 132 -16.09 25.19 -15.75
C GLY A 132 -15.60 23.73 -15.74
N ASN A 133 -14.73 23.37 -16.68
CA ASN A 133 -14.11 22.04 -16.79
C ASN A 133 -12.69 21.99 -16.21
N THR A 134 -12.24 23.04 -15.53
CA THR A 134 -10.90 23.13 -14.96
C THR A 134 -10.96 22.90 -13.46
N VAL A 135 -10.18 21.96 -12.96
CA VAL A 135 -9.94 21.78 -11.52
C VAL A 135 -9.16 22.99 -10.99
N CYS A 136 -9.66 23.63 -9.94
CA CYS A 136 -9.02 24.78 -9.30
C CYS A 136 -8.75 24.60 -7.81
N GLY A 137 -9.09 23.43 -7.24
CA GLY A 137 -8.84 23.13 -5.85
C GLY A 137 -9.67 21.97 -5.32
N VAL A 138 -9.75 21.90 -3.99
CA VAL A 138 -10.51 20.87 -3.27
C VAL A 138 -11.20 21.47 -2.05
N LYS A 139 -12.27 20.81 -1.61
CA LYS A 139 -12.95 21.10 -0.36
C LYS A 139 -12.93 19.88 0.55
N THR A 140 -12.72 20.14 1.83
CA THR A 140 -12.59 19.12 2.86
C THR A 140 -13.85 18.95 3.68
N ASP A 141 -13.88 17.89 4.49
CA ASP A 141 -14.98 17.63 5.44
C ASP A 141 -15.12 18.71 6.51
N MET A 142 -14.01 19.32 6.93
CA MET A 142 -14.03 20.49 7.84
C MET A 142 -14.51 21.77 7.16
N GLY A 143 -14.81 21.73 5.86
CA GLY A 143 -15.32 22.89 5.10
C GLY A 143 -14.21 23.83 4.59
N VAL A 144 -12.95 23.45 4.72
CA VAL A 144 -11.81 24.24 4.21
C VAL A 144 -11.67 24.08 2.71
N GLU A 145 -11.49 25.19 2.01
CA GLU A 145 -11.23 25.23 0.57
C GLU A 145 -9.76 25.52 0.31
N PHE A 146 -9.11 24.60 -0.40
CA PHE A 146 -7.74 24.72 -0.87
C PHE A 146 -7.73 24.95 -2.37
N HIS A 147 -6.94 25.92 -2.84
CA HIS A 147 -6.83 26.24 -4.25
C HIS A 147 -5.48 25.78 -4.81
N ALA A 148 -5.48 25.22 -6.01
CA ALA A 148 -4.28 24.77 -6.69
C ALA A 148 -4.47 24.74 -8.20
N LYS A 149 -3.34 24.76 -8.93
CA LYS A 149 -3.29 24.58 -10.38
C LYS A 149 -3.50 23.12 -10.80
N SER A 150 -3.12 22.18 -9.93
CA SER A 150 -3.23 20.75 -10.19
C SER A 150 -3.58 19.99 -8.92
N VAL A 151 -4.39 18.93 -9.08
CA VAL A 151 -4.79 18.02 -8.00
C VAL A 151 -4.44 16.59 -8.40
N VAL A 152 -3.76 15.88 -7.51
CA VAL A 152 -3.37 14.48 -7.68
C VAL A 152 -4.17 13.61 -6.70
N LEU A 153 -4.95 12.68 -7.24
CA LEU A 153 -5.78 11.76 -6.45
C LEU A 153 -5.01 10.46 -6.19
N THR A 154 -4.75 10.17 -4.93
CA THR A 154 -4.10 8.93 -4.48
C THR A 154 -4.84 8.30 -3.30
N ASN A 155 -6.15 8.17 -3.44
CA ASN A 155 -7.07 7.81 -2.35
C ASN A 155 -6.99 6.34 -1.90
N GLY A 156 -6.21 5.49 -2.59
CA GLY A 156 -6.03 4.09 -2.21
C GLY A 156 -7.35 3.32 -2.14
N THR A 157 -7.63 2.72 -1.00
CA THR A 157 -8.83 1.91 -0.74
C THR A 157 -9.97 2.69 -0.10
N PHE A 158 -9.88 4.03 -0.01
CA PHE A 158 -10.78 4.83 0.81
C PHE A 158 -12.01 5.36 0.07
N LEU A 159 -11.95 5.59 -1.26
CA LEU A 159 -13.12 6.08 -2.01
C LEU A 159 -14.26 5.08 -1.97
N ASN A 160 -15.32 5.43 -1.24
CA ASN A 160 -16.45 4.55 -0.95
C ASN A 160 -16.00 3.17 -0.44
N GLY A 161 -14.92 3.13 0.35
CA GLY A 161 -14.31 1.91 0.84
C GLY A 161 -15.29 1.02 1.59
N LEU A 162 -15.24 -0.28 1.30
CA LEU A 162 -16.04 -1.30 1.97
C LEU A 162 -15.15 -2.49 2.30
N MET A 163 -15.06 -2.80 3.59
CA MET A 163 -14.33 -3.96 4.08
C MET A 163 -15.27 -5.15 4.23
N HIS A 164 -14.82 -6.31 3.75
CA HIS A 164 -15.49 -7.58 3.92
C HIS A 164 -14.69 -8.44 4.89
N ILE A 165 -15.27 -8.79 6.04
CA ILE A 165 -14.66 -9.64 7.05
C ILE A 165 -15.63 -10.80 7.32
N GLY A 166 -15.40 -11.94 6.69
CA GLY A 166 -16.39 -12.99 6.61
C GLY A 166 -17.68 -12.45 5.95
N ARG A 167 -18.80 -12.61 6.64
CA ARG A 167 -20.11 -12.08 6.19
C ARG A 167 -20.38 -10.63 6.60
N THR A 168 -19.53 -10.07 7.45
CA THR A 168 -19.68 -8.69 7.93
C THR A 168 -19.14 -7.69 6.93
N GLN A 169 -19.89 -6.63 6.69
CA GLN A 169 -19.48 -5.50 5.85
C GLN A 169 -19.37 -4.24 6.70
N ILE A 170 -18.25 -3.57 6.60
CA ILE A 170 -17.95 -2.33 7.34
C ILE A 170 -17.49 -1.28 6.34
N ARG A 171 -18.13 -0.11 6.33
CA ARG A 171 -17.68 1.03 5.53
C ARG A 171 -16.37 1.55 6.10
N GLY A 172 -15.35 1.63 5.27
CA GLY A 172 -14.01 2.08 5.64
C GLY A 172 -12.96 1.65 4.63
N GLY A 173 -11.84 2.34 4.61
CA GLY A 173 -10.69 1.99 3.77
C GLY A 173 -9.72 1.03 4.44
N ARG A 174 -9.65 1.09 5.78
CA ARG A 174 -8.92 0.17 6.67
C ARG A 174 -9.70 0.02 7.97
N ILE A 175 -9.36 -0.99 8.79
CA ILE A 175 -9.98 -1.17 10.13
C ILE A 175 -9.79 0.11 10.95
N ALA A 176 -10.90 0.59 11.54
CA ALA A 176 -11.00 1.82 12.33
C ALA A 176 -10.72 3.12 11.56
N GLU A 177 -10.69 3.09 10.24
CA GLU A 177 -10.54 4.28 9.41
C GLU A 177 -11.74 4.43 8.47
N PRO A 178 -12.44 5.59 8.48
CA PRO A 178 -13.65 5.79 7.71
C PRO A 178 -13.39 5.79 6.21
N ALA A 179 -14.43 5.55 5.42
CA ALA A 179 -14.39 5.74 3.97
C ALA A 179 -14.45 7.23 3.61
N ALA A 180 -13.81 7.61 2.51
CA ALA A 180 -14.00 8.91 1.88
C ALA A 180 -15.18 8.83 0.89
N THR A 181 -16.17 9.71 1.05
CA THR A 181 -17.39 9.74 0.24
C THR A 181 -17.54 11.06 -0.50
N GLY A 182 -18.33 11.07 -1.57
CA GLY A 182 -18.64 12.25 -2.36
C GLY A 182 -17.75 12.41 -3.61
N LEU A 183 -16.47 12.18 -3.49
CA LEU A 183 -15.51 12.41 -4.58
C LEU A 183 -15.71 11.43 -5.76
N THR A 184 -16.02 10.17 -5.50
CA THR A 184 -16.31 9.19 -6.57
C THR A 184 -17.53 9.60 -7.38
N GLU A 185 -18.60 10.00 -6.72
CA GLU A 185 -19.85 10.45 -7.35
C GLU A 185 -19.61 11.68 -8.22
N GLN A 186 -18.80 12.61 -7.74
CA GLN A 186 -18.40 13.79 -8.53
C GLN A 186 -17.60 13.39 -9.76
N LEU A 187 -16.59 12.52 -9.64
CA LEU A 187 -15.79 12.03 -10.76
C LEU A 187 -16.66 11.34 -11.82
N VAL A 188 -17.63 10.53 -11.40
CA VAL A 188 -18.58 9.88 -12.30
C VAL A 188 -19.46 10.91 -13.01
N SER A 189 -19.93 11.94 -12.31
CA SER A 189 -20.73 13.02 -12.92
C SER A 189 -19.93 13.83 -13.95
N LEU A 190 -18.61 13.84 -13.84
CA LEU A 190 -17.70 14.46 -14.83
C LEU A 190 -17.34 13.52 -16.00
N GLY A 191 -17.96 12.34 -16.07
CA GLY A 191 -17.75 11.36 -17.15
C GLY A 191 -16.56 10.41 -16.94
N ILE A 192 -15.94 10.40 -15.77
CA ILE A 192 -14.84 9.46 -15.44
C ILE A 192 -15.47 8.13 -15.03
N LYS A 193 -15.12 7.05 -15.71
CA LYS A 193 -15.55 5.71 -15.34
C LYS A 193 -14.94 5.30 -14.00
N SER A 194 -15.78 4.74 -13.15
CA SER A 194 -15.37 4.20 -11.85
C SER A 194 -15.83 2.75 -11.71
N GLU A 195 -14.94 1.90 -11.22
CA GLU A 195 -15.23 0.48 -10.96
C GLU A 195 -14.68 0.09 -9.60
N ARG A 196 -15.28 -0.96 -9.02
CA ARG A 196 -14.79 -1.55 -7.78
C ARG A 196 -13.59 -2.44 -8.03
N MET A 197 -12.55 -2.28 -7.23
CA MET A 197 -11.41 -3.19 -7.20
C MET A 197 -11.33 -3.87 -5.83
N LYS A 198 -10.99 -5.16 -5.83
CA LYS A 198 -10.76 -5.91 -4.59
C LYS A 198 -9.27 -5.93 -4.25
N THR A 199 -8.95 -5.64 -3.00
CA THR A 199 -7.65 -5.93 -2.41
C THR A 199 -7.81 -6.92 -1.26
N GLY A 200 -6.88 -7.88 -1.11
CA GLY A 200 -6.87 -8.81 0.01
C GLY A 200 -5.89 -8.36 1.10
N THR A 201 -6.23 -8.66 2.34
CA THR A 201 -5.35 -8.45 3.49
C THR A 201 -5.17 -9.78 4.21
N PRO A 202 -3.94 -10.24 4.50
CA PRO A 202 -3.71 -11.45 5.27
C PRO A 202 -4.15 -11.28 6.71
N VAL A 203 -4.51 -12.39 7.37
CA VAL A 203 -4.81 -12.40 8.80
C VAL A 203 -3.55 -12.09 9.61
N ARG A 204 -3.73 -11.47 10.78
CA ARG A 204 -2.68 -11.31 11.79
C ARG A 204 -2.81 -12.41 12.82
N ILE A 205 -1.69 -13.02 13.17
CA ILE A 205 -1.60 -14.13 14.11
C ILE A 205 -0.73 -13.70 15.28
N ASP A 206 -1.13 -14.06 16.48
CA ASP A 206 -0.27 -13.89 17.66
C ASP A 206 0.89 -14.89 17.57
N ALA A 207 2.12 -14.39 17.52
CA ALA A 207 3.31 -15.22 17.39
C ALA A 207 3.45 -16.26 18.49
N ARG A 208 2.89 -16.01 19.69
CA ARG A 208 2.88 -16.94 20.81
C ARG A 208 2.04 -18.19 20.57
N SER A 209 1.13 -18.14 19.58
CA SER A 209 0.28 -19.26 19.18
C SER A 209 0.85 -20.08 18.03
N VAL A 210 2.02 -19.71 17.53
CA VAL A 210 2.63 -20.35 16.35
C VAL A 210 3.61 -21.45 16.79
N HIS A 211 3.48 -22.61 16.18
CA HIS A 211 4.40 -23.74 16.34
C HIS A 211 5.52 -23.64 15.29
N PHE A 212 6.52 -22.81 15.56
CA PHE A 212 7.63 -22.59 14.63
C PHE A 212 8.48 -23.84 14.37
N ASP A 213 8.50 -24.78 15.33
CA ASP A 213 9.17 -26.08 15.21
C ASP A 213 8.55 -26.99 14.15
N GLU A 214 7.31 -26.73 13.76
CA GLU A 214 6.60 -27.43 12.67
C GLU A 214 6.74 -26.74 11.31
N MET A 215 7.49 -25.63 11.23
CA MET A 215 7.63 -24.81 10.02
C MET A 215 9.06 -24.81 9.50
N ALA A 216 9.22 -24.53 8.22
CA ALA A 216 10.53 -24.32 7.63
C ALA A 216 10.95 -22.84 7.73
N GLU A 217 12.10 -22.61 8.34
CA GLU A 217 12.68 -21.26 8.41
C GLU A 217 13.14 -20.79 7.03
N GLN A 218 12.83 -19.55 6.71
CA GLN A 218 13.31 -18.88 5.51
C GLN A 218 14.11 -17.63 5.91
N PRO A 219 15.44 -17.75 6.03
CA PRO A 219 16.31 -16.61 6.35
C PRO A 219 16.36 -15.61 5.20
N GLY A 220 16.74 -14.39 5.53
CA GLY A 220 17.12 -13.41 4.53
C GLY A 220 18.42 -13.80 3.81
N GLU A 221 18.72 -13.11 2.72
CA GLU A 221 19.97 -13.33 1.98
C GLU A 221 21.13 -12.57 2.65
N ASN A 222 22.31 -13.20 2.66
CA ASN A 222 23.51 -12.61 3.24
C ASN A 222 23.97 -11.35 2.49
N ASP A 223 23.77 -11.31 1.17
CA ASP A 223 24.06 -10.15 0.34
C ASP A 223 22.82 -9.25 0.28
N PHE A 224 22.86 -8.17 1.04
CA PHE A 224 21.81 -7.18 1.01
C PHE A 224 21.94 -6.24 -0.19
N HIS A 225 21.22 -6.57 -1.25
CA HIS A 225 21.11 -5.73 -2.44
C HIS A 225 20.06 -4.66 -2.23
N LYS A 226 20.45 -3.48 -1.76
CA LYS A 226 19.55 -2.34 -1.53
C LYS A 226 18.66 -2.04 -2.72
N PHE A 227 17.47 -1.50 -2.46
CA PHE A 227 16.60 -0.95 -3.49
C PHE A 227 17.15 0.35 -4.06
N SER A 228 17.63 1.25 -3.19
CA SER A 228 18.11 2.56 -3.60
C SER A 228 19.56 2.53 -4.11
N TYR A 229 19.80 3.32 -5.13
CA TYR A 229 21.14 3.60 -5.64
C TYR A 229 21.85 4.70 -4.81
N MET A 230 21.16 5.31 -3.86
CA MET A 230 21.69 6.37 -3.00
C MET A 230 22.49 5.78 -1.83
N ASP A 231 23.71 6.23 -1.62
CA ASP A 231 24.59 5.77 -0.52
C ASP A 231 23.99 6.08 0.87
N THR A 232 23.24 7.16 0.98
CA THR A 232 22.55 7.56 2.21
C THR A 232 21.50 6.55 2.70
N SER A 233 21.08 5.63 1.86
CA SER A 233 20.11 4.57 2.22
C SER A 233 20.76 3.37 2.90
N HIS A 234 22.08 3.36 3.11
CA HIS A 234 22.78 2.23 3.71
C HIS A 234 22.37 1.97 5.15
N ARG A 235 22.09 0.73 5.48
CA ARG A 235 21.84 0.22 6.83
C ARG A 235 22.52 -1.13 7.02
N ILE A 236 23.14 -1.33 8.17
CA ILE A 236 23.56 -2.67 8.61
C ILE A 236 22.31 -3.41 9.07
N LEU A 237 22.04 -4.56 8.48
CA LEU A 237 20.82 -5.30 8.68
C LEU A 237 21.08 -6.61 9.43
N ASN A 238 20.51 -6.73 10.65
CA ASN A 238 20.29 -8.02 11.28
C ASN A 238 18.97 -8.57 10.75
N GLN A 239 19.05 -9.53 9.83
CA GLN A 239 17.87 -10.03 9.16
C GLN A 239 17.07 -10.98 10.07
N LEU A 240 15.75 -10.79 10.06
CA LEU A 240 14.81 -11.70 10.69
C LEU A 240 14.33 -12.72 9.65
N SER A 241 14.06 -13.93 10.11
CA SER A 241 13.55 -14.99 9.23
C SER A 241 12.04 -14.88 9.07
N CYS A 242 11.55 -15.22 7.87
CA CYS A 242 10.17 -15.63 7.67
C CYS A 242 10.06 -17.14 7.87
N TRP A 243 8.82 -17.63 7.97
CA TRP A 243 8.55 -19.05 8.18
C TRP A 243 7.57 -19.55 7.14
N THR A 244 7.74 -20.76 6.66
CA THR A 244 6.90 -21.33 5.61
C THR A 244 6.22 -22.61 6.08
N THR A 245 4.97 -22.76 5.67
CA THR A 245 4.18 -23.96 5.85
C THR A 245 3.28 -24.19 4.63
N PHE A 246 2.43 -25.19 4.66
CA PHE A 246 1.55 -25.52 3.54
C PHE A 246 0.12 -25.75 4.02
N THR A 247 -0.85 -25.43 3.15
CA THR A 247 -2.21 -25.91 3.31
C THR A 247 -2.28 -27.41 3.03
N ASN A 248 -3.36 -28.05 3.45
CA ASN A 248 -3.64 -29.45 3.18
C ASN A 248 -5.09 -29.63 2.74
N GLU A 249 -5.48 -30.86 2.41
CA GLU A 249 -6.84 -31.16 1.92
C GLU A 249 -7.94 -30.80 2.92
N ALA A 250 -7.72 -30.98 4.22
CA ALA A 250 -8.69 -30.59 5.26
C ALA A 250 -8.90 -29.06 5.25
N CYS A 251 -7.82 -28.30 5.13
CA CYS A 251 -7.88 -26.85 4.98
C CYS A 251 -8.61 -26.45 3.68
N HIS A 252 -8.32 -27.12 2.56
CA HIS A 252 -8.99 -26.88 1.28
C HIS A 252 -10.49 -27.16 1.34
N ALA A 253 -10.92 -28.21 2.05
CA ALA A 253 -12.34 -28.53 2.23
C ALA A 253 -13.07 -27.38 2.93
N VAL A 254 -12.55 -26.86 4.03
CA VAL A 254 -13.10 -25.71 4.76
C VAL A 254 -13.16 -24.45 3.87
N LEU A 255 -12.09 -24.20 3.08
CA LEU A 255 -12.07 -23.06 2.18
C LEU A 255 -13.11 -23.16 1.06
N ARG A 256 -13.34 -24.37 0.52
CA ARG A 256 -14.39 -24.61 -0.49
C ARG A 256 -15.79 -24.38 0.06
N GLU A 257 -16.05 -24.79 1.31
CA GLU A 257 -17.32 -24.52 1.99
C GLU A 257 -17.59 -23.01 2.14
N GLY A 258 -16.54 -22.22 2.32
CA GLY A 258 -16.63 -20.76 2.46
C GLY A 258 -16.76 -20.00 1.14
N LEU A 259 -16.50 -20.61 -0.03
CA LEU A 259 -16.52 -19.91 -1.32
C LEU A 259 -17.86 -19.22 -1.65
N PRO A 260 -19.04 -19.81 -1.36
CA PRO A 260 -20.33 -19.15 -1.62
C PRO A 260 -20.50 -17.84 -0.83
N ASP A 261 -19.80 -17.68 0.29
CA ASP A 261 -19.82 -16.47 1.11
C ASP A 261 -18.72 -15.48 0.71
N SER A 262 -17.78 -15.88 -0.14
CA SER A 262 -16.70 -14.99 -0.60
C SER A 262 -17.22 -13.92 -1.56
N PRO A 263 -16.98 -12.63 -1.29
CA PRO A 263 -17.42 -11.54 -2.18
C PRO A 263 -16.90 -11.63 -3.61
N LEU A 264 -15.79 -12.32 -3.82
CA LEU A 264 -15.22 -12.58 -5.16
C LEU A 264 -16.04 -13.58 -5.96
N TYR A 265 -16.69 -14.54 -5.30
CA TYR A 265 -17.36 -15.68 -5.95
C TYR A 265 -18.86 -15.68 -5.77
N ASN A 266 -19.42 -14.80 -4.93
CA ASN A 266 -20.86 -14.66 -4.75
C ASN A 266 -21.50 -13.53 -5.59
N GLY A 267 -20.74 -12.89 -6.48
CA GLY A 267 -21.20 -11.84 -7.37
C GLY A 267 -21.24 -10.43 -6.77
N GLN A 268 -20.85 -10.24 -5.52
CA GLN A 268 -20.81 -8.90 -4.88
C GLN A 268 -19.71 -8.02 -5.48
N ILE A 269 -18.57 -8.59 -5.83
CA ILE A 269 -17.44 -7.88 -6.46
C ILE A 269 -17.28 -8.42 -7.89
N GLN A 270 -17.57 -7.57 -8.87
CA GLN A 270 -17.42 -7.85 -10.29
C GLN A 270 -16.20 -7.08 -10.83
N SER A 271 -15.01 -7.45 -10.40
CA SER A 271 -13.78 -6.79 -10.84
C SER A 271 -12.67 -7.79 -11.10
N ILE A 272 -11.72 -7.39 -11.92
CA ILE A 272 -10.49 -8.15 -12.14
C ILE A 272 -9.55 -7.86 -10.98
N GLY A 273 -9.25 -8.86 -10.17
CA GLY A 273 -8.26 -8.74 -9.07
C GLY A 273 -6.83 -8.55 -9.59
N PRO A 274 -5.88 -8.17 -8.70
CA PRO A 274 -4.48 -7.99 -9.08
C PRO A 274 -3.86 -9.31 -9.54
N ARG A 275 -3.23 -9.28 -10.71
CA ARG A 275 -2.70 -10.47 -11.40
C ARG A 275 -1.64 -11.24 -10.59
N TYR A 276 -0.77 -10.53 -9.87
CA TYR A 276 0.38 -11.10 -9.17
C TYR A 276 0.22 -11.20 -7.65
N CYS A 277 -1.02 -11.11 -7.15
CA CYS A 277 -1.32 -11.27 -5.74
C CYS A 277 -2.64 -12.04 -5.57
N PRO A 278 -2.69 -13.33 -5.96
CA PRO A 278 -3.90 -14.12 -5.82
C PRO A 278 -4.19 -14.37 -4.33
N SER A 279 -5.44 -14.20 -3.94
CA SER A 279 -5.93 -14.61 -2.61
C SER A 279 -5.95 -16.14 -2.49
N ILE A 280 -6.13 -16.64 -1.27
CA ILE A 280 -6.25 -18.08 -1.05
C ILE A 280 -7.46 -18.66 -1.78
N GLU A 281 -8.58 -17.94 -1.84
CA GLU A 281 -9.79 -18.35 -2.57
C GLU A 281 -9.48 -18.52 -4.06
N THR A 282 -8.73 -17.59 -4.65
CA THR A 282 -8.31 -17.68 -6.05
C THR A 282 -7.43 -18.91 -6.29
N LYS A 283 -6.52 -19.21 -5.34
CA LYS A 283 -5.67 -20.40 -5.43
C LYS A 283 -6.49 -21.70 -5.40
N ILE A 284 -7.47 -21.78 -4.51
CA ILE A 284 -8.35 -22.95 -4.36
C ILE A 284 -9.21 -23.17 -5.61
N VAL A 285 -9.66 -22.10 -6.25
CA VAL A 285 -10.49 -22.20 -7.47
C VAL A 285 -9.64 -22.45 -8.70
N THR A 286 -8.58 -21.65 -8.91
CA THR A 286 -7.77 -21.68 -10.13
C THR A 286 -6.84 -22.90 -10.19
N PHE A 287 -6.36 -23.36 -9.04
CA PHE A 287 -5.44 -24.48 -8.91
C PHE A 287 -6.02 -25.56 -8.00
N ALA A 288 -7.27 -25.93 -8.27
CA ALA A 288 -8.05 -26.88 -7.46
C ALA A 288 -7.43 -28.29 -7.39
N ASP A 289 -6.65 -28.66 -8.38
CA ASP A 289 -5.94 -29.94 -8.50
C ASP A 289 -4.67 -30.03 -7.63
N LYS A 290 -4.18 -28.89 -7.12
CA LYS A 290 -2.99 -28.88 -6.24
C LYS A 290 -3.33 -29.35 -4.85
N PRO A 291 -2.60 -30.34 -4.30
CA PRO A 291 -2.88 -30.87 -2.96
C PRO A 291 -2.51 -29.91 -1.82
N GLN A 292 -1.70 -28.89 -2.11
CA GLN A 292 -1.23 -27.93 -1.13
C GLN A 292 -0.84 -26.59 -1.77
N HIS A 293 -0.92 -25.53 -1.00
CA HIS A 293 -0.39 -24.20 -1.33
C HIS A 293 0.54 -23.73 -0.21
N GLN A 294 1.66 -23.13 -0.61
CA GLN A 294 2.61 -22.58 0.33
C GLN A 294 2.05 -21.32 1.01
N LEU A 295 2.26 -21.23 2.31
CA LEU A 295 1.96 -20.09 3.15
C LEU A 295 3.25 -19.54 3.74
N PHE A 296 3.29 -18.21 3.93
CA PHE A 296 4.40 -17.51 4.56
C PHE A 296 3.89 -16.81 5.82
N LEU A 297 4.59 -17.01 6.92
CA LEU A 297 4.48 -16.19 8.12
C LEU A 297 5.57 -15.15 8.10
N GLU A 298 5.18 -13.91 8.15
CA GLU A 298 6.07 -12.76 8.04
C GLU A 298 5.89 -11.86 9.26
N GLN A 299 6.99 -11.38 9.82
CA GLN A 299 6.95 -10.49 10.97
C GLN A 299 6.53 -9.08 10.53
N GLU A 300 5.81 -8.36 11.38
CA GLU A 300 5.41 -6.97 11.13
C GLU A 300 6.41 -5.93 11.64
N GLY A 301 7.41 -6.35 12.41
CA GLY A 301 8.43 -5.49 12.98
C GLY A 301 9.53 -6.26 13.70
N GLU A 302 10.47 -5.53 14.27
CA GLU A 302 11.57 -6.11 15.06
C GLU A 302 11.12 -6.51 16.47
N THR A 303 9.97 -5.98 16.92
CA THR A 303 9.42 -6.24 18.27
C THR A 303 7.96 -6.68 18.20
#